data_874f9c9c0cbaa5fe06818c344ea30113
#
_entry.id   874f9c9c0cbaa5fe06818c344ea30113
#
_cell.length_a   1.000
_cell.length_b   1.000
_cell.length_c   1.000
_cell.angle_alpha   90.00
_cell.angle_beta   90.00
_cell.angle_gamma   90.00
#
_symmetry.space_group_name_H-M   'P 1'
#
loop_
_entity.id
_entity.type
_entity.pdbx_description
1 polymer ?
#
loop_
_entity_poly.entity_id
_entity_poly.type
_entity_poly.pdbx_seq_one_letter_code
_entity_poly.pdbx_strand_id
1 'polypeptide(L)'
;MNYCILVTISRNTISFRYYRTDGDNRFVDFMQDGGGEMPFAIECVGNEFVIGKSALDSATQKLAPNAFANIFDTCKEMRTFRFAGRDEQLNKLPFYAIKYYVNKILQNRFYGEVGNIDSNVSKLPLVFLFAPEIDTDKKLFISSPFEKGGFQNMCSISYCQLLLPVVMESLPEKQRAKVAIMVSVDKNDLLLQFYDAETKESLMDSIRIEGQGSDPRLKQ
;
A
#
# COMPACT_ATOMS: atom_id res chain seq x y z
N MET A 1 -22.17 1.59 -14.48
CA MET A 1 -21.09 0.70 -14.00
C MET A 1 -20.43 1.35 -12.80
N ASN A 2 -20.46 0.68 -11.67
CA ASN A 2 -19.85 1.20 -10.44
C ASN A 2 -18.50 0.52 -10.24
N TYR A 3 -17.44 1.30 -10.34
CA TYR A 3 -16.09 0.85 -10.06
C TYR A 3 -15.52 1.63 -8.88
N CYS A 4 -14.63 0.99 -8.13
CA CYS A 4 -13.72 1.66 -7.23
C CYS A 4 -12.28 1.24 -7.52
N ILE A 5 -11.33 2.05 -7.12
CA ILE A 5 -9.92 1.75 -7.21
C ILE A 5 -9.48 1.25 -5.84
N LEU A 6 -8.93 0.04 -5.79
CA LEU A 6 -8.29 -0.49 -4.60
C LEU A 6 -6.78 -0.32 -4.72
N VAL A 7 -6.20 0.36 -3.75
CA VAL A 7 -4.74 0.53 -3.61
C VAL A 7 -4.30 -0.24 -2.39
N THR A 8 -3.62 -1.35 -2.60
CA THR A 8 -3.09 -2.17 -1.51
C THR A 8 -1.62 -1.81 -1.29
N ILE A 9 -1.25 -1.52 -0.05
CA ILE A 9 0.09 -1.06 0.29
C ILE A 9 0.62 -1.86 1.48
N SER A 10 1.75 -2.50 1.25
CA SER A 10 2.58 -3.11 2.28
C SER A 10 3.92 -2.38 2.38
N ARG A 11 4.79 -2.82 3.29
CA ARG A 11 6.13 -2.25 3.43
C ARG A 11 6.97 -2.28 2.15
N ASN A 12 6.80 -3.32 1.35
CA ASN A 12 7.67 -3.61 0.21
C ASN A 12 6.93 -3.64 -1.12
N THR A 13 5.61 -3.62 -1.13
CA THR A 13 4.82 -3.75 -2.35
C THR A 13 3.65 -2.76 -2.37
N ILE A 14 3.26 -2.40 -3.58
CA ILE A 14 2.05 -1.65 -3.87
C ILE A 14 1.31 -2.32 -5.01
N SER A 15 -0.02 -2.37 -4.93
CA SER A 15 -0.85 -2.83 -6.04
C SER A 15 -2.02 -1.90 -6.28
N PHE A 16 -2.47 -1.87 -7.52
CA PHE A 16 -3.62 -1.10 -7.96
C PHE A 16 -4.56 -2.02 -8.69
N ARG A 17 -5.83 -2.04 -8.26
CA ARG A 17 -6.88 -2.86 -8.88
C ARG A 17 -8.16 -2.07 -9.02
N TYR A 18 -8.88 -2.30 -10.10
CA TYR A 18 -10.27 -1.90 -10.17
C TYR A 18 -11.14 -3.01 -9.59
N TYR A 19 -12.08 -2.61 -8.79
CA TYR A 19 -13.13 -3.49 -8.30
C TYR A 19 -14.46 -3.07 -8.90
N ARG A 20 -15.13 -4.00 -9.53
CA ARG A 20 -16.46 -3.80 -10.10
C ARG A 20 -17.51 -4.16 -9.06
N THR A 21 -18.40 -3.22 -8.75
CA THR A 21 -19.43 -3.39 -7.71
C THR A 21 -20.80 -3.78 -8.25
N ASP A 22 -21.00 -3.75 -9.58
CA ASP A 22 -22.25 -4.08 -10.23
C ASP A 22 -22.16 -5.42 -10.98
N GLY A 23 -22.35 -6.55 -10.32
CA GLY A 23 -22.35 -7.86 -10.97
C GLY A 23 -21.30 -8.81 -10.45
N ASP A 24 -20.37 -9.29 -11.29
CA ASP A 24 -19.47 -10.40 -10.97
C ASP A 24 -18.45 -10.16 -9.84
N ASN A 25 -18.51 -9.02 -9.16
CA ASN A 25 -17.63 -8.68 -8.01
C ASN A 25 -16.17 -9.11 -8.26
N ARG A 26 -15.62 -8.78 -9.39
CA ARG A 26 -14.27 -9.19 -9.78
C ARG A 26 -13.28 -8.05 -9.75
N PHE A 27 -12.03 -8.38 -9.50
CA PHE A 27 -10.91 -7.47 -9.63
C PHE A 27 -10.36 -7.50 -11.05
N VAL A 28 -10.01 -6.31 -11.55
CA VAL A 28 -9.28 -6.16 -12.81
C VAL A 28 -7.95 -5.48 -12.47
N ASP A 29 -6.85 -6.13 -12.81
CA ASP A 29 -5.52 -5.57 -12.56
C ASP A 29 -5.28 -4.35 -13.45
N PHE A 30 -4.71 -3.33 -12.85
CA PHE A 30 -4.54 -2.02 -13.47
C PHE A 30 -3.40 -1.99 -14.49
N MET A 31 -2.38 -2.81 -14.31
CA MET A 31 -1.19 -2.83 -15.15
C MET A 31 -1.05 -4.17 -15.87
N GLN A 32 -0.79 -4.09 -17.18
CA GLN A 32 -0.60 -5.26 -18.03
C GLN A 32 0.72 -6.01 -17.77
N ASP A 33 1.62 -5.47 -16.99
CA ASP A 33 2.98 -6.02 -16.78
C ASP A 33 3.06 -7.09 -15.69
N GLY A 34 2.10 -8.00 -15.64
CA GLY A 34 2.30 -9.30 -15.02
C GLY A 34 2.00 -9.43 -13.54
N GLY A 35 0.88 -8.91 -13.11
CA GLY A 35 0.31 -9.30 -11.81
C GLY A 35 0.33 -8.21 -10.76
N GLY A 36 -0.77 -8.14 -10.06
CA GLY A 36 -1.25 -7.11 -9.16
C GLY A 36 -0.33 -6.50 -8.11
N GLU A 37 0.82 -7.07 -7.79
CA GLU A 37 1.74 -6.51 -6.81
C GLU A 37 3.06 -6.09 -7.44
N MET A 38 3.43 -4.83 -7.21
CA MET A 38 4.70 -4.27 -7.68
C MET A 38 5.61 -4.00 -6.49
N PRO A 39 6.92 -4.32 -6.60
CA PRO A 39 7.89 -3.89 -5.60
C PRO A 39 7.86 -2.38 -5.41
N PHE A 40 7.83 -1.94 -4.16
CA PHE A 40 7.90 -0.51 -3.82
C PHE A 40 9.36 -0.06 -3.79
N ALA A 41 9.98 -0.09 -4.97
CA ALA A 41 11.36 0.27 -5.24
C ALA A 41 11.44 1.35 -6.30
N ILE A 42 12.46 2.20 -6.24
CA ILE A 42 12.68 3.33 -7.14
C ILE A 42 14.15 3.45 -7.51
N GLU A 43 14.41 3.72 -8.78
CA GLU A 43 15.73 4.08 -9.29
C GLU A 43 15.64 5.43 -9.99
N CYS A 44 16.59 6.30 -9.73
CA CYS A 44 16.71 7.61 -10.35
C CYS A 44 17.72 7.58 -11.47
N VAL A 45 17.28 7.70 -12.71
CA VAL A 45 18.11 7.68 -13.92
C VAL A 45 18.00 9.04 -14.61
N GLY A 46 19.03 9.86 -14.47
CA GLY A 46 19.01 11.22 -15.03
C GLY A 46 17.89 12.06 -14.43
N ASN A 47 16.88 12.37 -15.25
CA ASN A 47 15.70 13.15 -14.86
C ASN A 47 14.42 12.30 -14.73
N GLU A 48 14.54 10.98 -14.80
CA GLU A 48 13.41 10.06 -14.79
C GLU A 48 13.48 9.10 -13.60
N PHE A 49 12.32 8.54 -13.26
CA PHE A 49 12.21 7.48 -12.29
C PHE A 49 11.86 6.17 -12.98
N VAL A 50 12.58 5.12 -12.61
CA VAL A 50 12.22 3.73 -12.88
C VAL A 50 11.65 3.16 -11.59
N ILE A 51 10.52 2.46 -11.65
CA ILE A 51 9.82 1.96 -10.47
C ILE A 51 9.46 0.48 -10.67
N GLY A 52 9.37 -0.24 -9.55
CA GLY A 52 8.96 -1.63 -9.53
C GLY A 52 10.12 -2.61 -9.67
N LYS A 53 9.93 -3.70 -10.41
CA LYS A 53 10.87 -4.83 -10.45
C LYS A 53 12.25 -4.43 -10.95
N SER A 54 12.35 -3.66 -12.01
CA SER A 54 13.63 -3.23 -12.58
C SER A 54 14.43 -2.41 -11.55
N ALA A 55 13.78 -1.49 -10.84
CA ALA A 55 14.44 -0.72 -9.79
C ALA A 55 14.86 -1.60 -8.59
N LEU A 56 14.05 -2.60 -8.24
CA LEU A 56 14.40 -3.57 -7.20
C LEU A 56 15.65 -4.38 -7.59
N ASP A 57 15.71 -4.85 -8.83
CA ASP A 57 16.85 -5.61 -9.35
C ASP A 57 18.12 -4.76 -9.32
N SER A 58 18.05 -3.50 -9.78
CA SER A 58 19.16 -2.55 -9.72
C SER A 58 19.65 -2.30 -8.29
N ALA A 59 18.74 -2.12 -7.35
CA ALA A 59 19.07 -1.88 -5.94
C ALA A 59 19.66 -3.14 -5.28
N THR A 60 19.10 -4.31 -5.55
CA THR A 60 19.54 -5.59 -4.95
C THR A 60 20.92 -6.01 -5.47
N GLN A 61 21.16 -5.83 -6.74
CA GLN A 61 22.43 -6.15 -7.37
C GLN A 61 23.48 -5.04 -7.25
N LYS A 62 23.12 -3.91 -6.61
CA LYS A 62 23.97 -2.72 -6.46
C LYS A 62 24.49 -2.17 -7.80
N LEU A 63 23.69 -2.28 -8.85
CA LEU A 63 24.05 -1.84 -10.20
C LEU A 63 24.03 -0.31 -10.34
N ALA A 64 23.17 0.35 -9.55
CA ALA A 64 23.02 1.80 -9.61
C ALA A 64 23.04 2.42 -8.19
N PRO A 65 23.84 3.49 -7.99
CA PRO A 65 23.97 4.15 -6.69
C PRO A 65 22.68 4.84 -6.23
N ASN A 66 21.80 5.19 -7.18
CA ASN A 66 20.50 5.85 -6.93
C ASN A 66 19.31 4.89 -7.09
N ALA A 67 19.53 3.59 -6.86
CA ALA A 67 18.47 2.61 -6.79
C ALA A 67 18.17 2.24 -5.33
N PHE A 68 16.90 2.30 -4.94
CA PHE A 68 16.45 2.14 -3.57
C PHE A 68 15.35 1.09 -3.52
N ALA A 69 15.63 -0.01 -2.83
CA ALA A 69 14.62 -0.96 -2.38
C ALA A 69 14.08 -0.50 -1.02
N ASN A 70 12.88 -0.97 -0.65
CA ASN A 70 12.28 -0.67 0.65
C ASN A 70 12.21 0.84 0.94
N ILE A 71 11.55 1.57 0.07
CA ILE A 71 11.52 3.05 0.08
C ILE A 71 11.14 3.62 1.46
N PHE A 72 10.23 2.98 2.20
CA PHE A 72 9.81 3.45 3.53
C PHE A 72 10.89 3.32 4.61
N ASP A 73 11.82 2.39 4.47
CA ASP A 73 12.94 2.28 5.40
C ASP A 73 14.04 3.24 5.00
N THR A 74 14.35 3.29 3.72
CA THR A 74 15.39 4.14 3.16
C THR A 74 15.11 5.62 3.39
N CYS A 75 13.85 6.04 3.35
CA CYS A 75 13.48 7.45 3.56
C CYS A 75 13.76 7.98 4.98
N LYS A 76 14.04 7.09 5.94
CA LYS A 76 14.43 7.48 7.31
C LYS A 76 15.91 7.88 7.41
N GLU A 77 16.71 7.56 6.40
CA GLU A 77 18.12 7.88 6.40
C GLU A 77 18.34 9.36 6.08
N MET A 78 19.18 10.03 6.87
CA MET A 78 19.54 11.44 6.67
C MET A 78 20.63 11.59 5.61
N ARG A 79 20.35 11.16 4.40
CA ARG A 79 21.25 11.36 3.25
C ARG A 79 20.51 11.86 2.04
N THR A 80 21.29 12.34 1.07
CA THR A 80 20.79 12.84 -0.20
C THR A 80 21.09 11.88 -1.34
N PHE A 81 20.37 12.04 -2.41
CA PHE A 81 20.61 11.37 -3.69
C PHE A 81 20.55 12.40 -4.83
N ARG A 82 21.25 12.12 -5.92
CA ARG A 82 21.26 13.02 -7.08
C ARG A 82 20.09 12.74 -7.99
N PHE A 83 19.27 13.75 -8.22
CA PHE A 83 18.16 13.67 -9.16
C PHE A 83 17.99 14.98 -9.94
N ALA A 84 17.83 14.90 -11.26
CA ALA A 84 17.65 16.05 -12.14
C ALA A 84 18.69 17.17 -11.91
N GLY A 85 19.94 16.79 -11.66
CA GLY A 85 21.04 17.73 -11.41
C GLY A 85 21.05 18.38 -10.02
N ARG A 86 20.15 18.00 -9.12
CA ARG A 86 20.02 18.52 -7.75
C ARG A 86 20.21 17.41 -6.72
N ASP A 87 20.62 17.81 -5.52
CA ASP A 87 20.65 16.90 -4.38
C ASP A 87 19.30 16.95 -3.69
N GLU A 88 18.63 15.80 -3.66
CA GLU A 88 17.32 15.60 -3.04
C GLU A 88 17.45 14.73 -1.80
N GLN A 89 16.62 14.97 -0.81
CA GLN A 89 16.61 14.17 0.42
C GLN A 89 15.86 12.85 0.21
N LEU A 90 16.36 11.76 0.80
CA LEU A 90 15.75 10.43 0.71
C LEU A 90 14.32 10.36 1.24
N ASN A 91 13.95 11.23 2.17
CA ASN A 91 12.57 11.30 2.70
C ASN A 91 11.53 11.68 1.63
N LYS A 92 11.95 12.19 0.48
CA LYS A 92 11.06 12.50 -0.66
C LYS A 92 10.78 11.29 -1.56
N LEU A 93 11.51 10.19 -1.43
CA LEU A 93 11.35 9.00 -2.30
C LEU A 93 9.92 8.44 -2.30
N PRO A 94 9.23 8.27 -1.15
CA PRO A 94 7.86 7.80 -1.13
C PRO A 94 6.92 8.70 -1.91
N PHE A 95 7.09 10.02 -1.80
CA PHE A 95 6.30 10.99 -2.54
C PHE A 95 6.49 10.86 -4.06
N TYR A 96 7.74 10.73 -4.53
CA TYR A 96 8.03 10.57 -5.95
C TYR A 96 7.47 9.27 -6.50
N ALA A 97 7.63 8.16 -5.76
CA ALA A 97 7.10 6.88 -6.15
C ALA A 97 5.56 6.91 -6.27
N ILE A 98 4.87 7.43 -5.26
CA ILE A 98 3.41 7.53 -5.28
C ILE A 98 2.94 8.48 -6.39
N LYS A 99 3.60 9.64 -6.56
CA LYS A 99 3.28 10.57 -7.65
C LYS A 99 3.39 9.92 -9.02
N TYR A 100 4.40 9.08 -9.23
CA TYR A 100 4.54 8.31 -10.47
C TYR A 100 3.31 7.41 -10.70
N TYR A 101 2.90 6.65 -9.69
CA TYR A 101 1.73 5.78 -9.79
C TYR A 101 0.44 6.57 -10.02
N VAL A 102 0.24 7.69 -9.32
CA VAL A 102 -0.91 8.58 -9.53
C VAL A 102 -0.96 9.05 -10.98
N ASN A 103 0.17 9.50 -11.54
CA ASN A 103 0.23 9.94 -12.92
C ASN A 103 -0.08 8.79 -13.89
N LYS A 104 0.43 7.58 -13.62
CA LYS A 104 0.12 6.39 -14.43
C LYS A 104 -1.37 6.05 -14.38
N ILE A 105 -1.99 6.13 -13.21
CA ILE A 105 -3.43 5.92 -13.04
C ILE A 105 -4.23 6.94 -13.85
N LEU A 106 -3.89 8.22 -13.76
CA LEU A 106 -4.58 9.30 -14.46
C LEU A 106 -4.40 9.25 -15.99
N GLN A 107 -3.27 8.72 -16.46
CA GLN A 107 -2.97 8.57 -17.89
C GLN A 107 -3.50 7.28 -18.49
N ASN A 108 -3.82 6.29 -17.66
CA ASN A 108 -4.23 4.99 -18.13
C ASN A 108 -5.66 5.06 -18.67
N ARG A 109 -5.79 4.94 -19.97
CA ARG A 109 -7.08 4.74 -20.62
C ARG A 109 -7.38 3.26 -20.58
N PHE A 110 -8.40 2.89 -19.82
CA PHE A 110 -8.87 1.52 -19.78
C PHE A 110 -9.44 1.13 -21.14
N TYR A 111 -8.69 0.31 -21.86
CA TYR A 111 -9.17 -0.39 -23.05
C TYR A 111 -9.39 -1.86 -22.64
N GLY A 112 -10.57 -2.38 -22.83
CA GLY A 112 -10.86 -3.77 -22.56
C GLY A 112 -12.24 -3.99 -21.96
N GLU A 113 -12.39 -5.02 -21.17
CA GLU A 113 -13.66 -5.47 -20.56
C GLU A 113 -14.39 -4.41 -19.73
N VAL A 114 -13.71 -3.37 -19.33
CA VAL A 114 -14.26 -2.29 -18.51
C VAL A 114 -14.96 -1.21 -19.34
N GLY A 115 -14.76 -1.21 -20.66
CA GLY A 115 -15.26 -0.16 -21.57
C GLY A 115 -14.51 1.16 -21.37
N ASN A 116 -14.85 2.18 -22.14
CA ASN A 116 -14.37 3.54 -21.91
C ASN A 116 -14.87 4.03 -20.54
N ILE A 117 -14.03 3.91 -19.51
CA ILE A 117 -14.20 4.73 -18.31
C ILE A 117 -13.78 6.12 -18.76
N ASP A 118 -14.77 6.89 -19.12
CA ASP A 118 -14.61 8.23 -19.64
C ASP A 118 -13.80 9.05 -18.65
N SER A 119 -12.68 9.52 -19.10
CA SER A 119 -11.84 10.66 -18.72
C SER A 119 -11.73 11.13 -17.26
N ASN A 120 -12.44 10.58 -16.29
CA ASN A 120 -12.45 11.09 -14.92
C ASN A 120 -12.20 10.00 -13.86
N VAL A 121 -11.09 9.29 -14.03
CA VAL A 121 -10.62 8.27 -13.06
C VAL A 121 -10.53 8.84 -11.64
N SER A 122 -10.19 10.14 -11.48
CA SER A 122 -10.12 10.80 -10.19
C SER A 122 -11.48 10.96 -9.47
N LYS A 123 -12.59 10.77 -10.17
CA LYS A 123 -13.94 10.75 -9.56
C LYS A 123 -14.33 9.40 -9.00
N LEU A 124 -13.63 8.33 -9.36
CA LEU A 124 -13.90 7.01 -8.82
C LEU A 124 -13.57 6.98 -7.32
N PRO A 125 -14.36 6.28 -6.51
CA PRO A 125 -13.98 5.99 -5.15
C PRO A 125 -12.62 5.28 -5.10
N LEU A 126 -11.74 5.72 -4.22
CA LEU A 126 -10.42 5.16 -4.03
C LEU A 126 -10.31 4.63 -2.60
N VAL A 127 -10.02 3.35 -2.48
CA VAL A 127 -9.92 2.64 -1.20
C VAL A 127 -8.46 2.24 -0.99
N PHE A 128 -7.85 2.76 0.06
CA PHE A 128 -6.55 2.31 0.51
C PHE A 128 -6.70 1.14 1.46
N LEU A 129 -6.02 0.07 1.16
CA LEU A 129 -5.86 -1.08 2.05
C LEU A 129 -4.41 -1.11 2.54
N PHE A 130 -4.21 -0.64 3.77
CA PHE A 130 -2.90 -0.60 4.38
C PHE A 130 -2.60 -1.85 5.18
N ALA A 131 -1.43 -2.41 4.95
CA ALA A 131 -0.91 -3.46 5.82
C ALA A 131 -0.64 -2.90 7.24
N PRO A 132 -0.68 -3.76 8.27
CA PRO A 132 -0.57 -3.33 9.67
C PRO A 132 0.69 -2.54 10.00
N GLU A 133 1.78 -2.80 9.29
CA GLU A 133 3.07 -2.15 9.50
C GLU A 133 3.15 -0.71 8.96
N ILE A 134 2.12 -0.25 8.26
CA ILE A 134 2.04 1.13 7.73
C ILE A 134 1.45 2.05 8.80
N ASP A 135 2.28 2.86 9.41
CA ASP A 135 1.90 3.83 10.42
C ASP A 135 1.11 5.03 9.85
N THR A 136 0.53 5.84 10.74
CA THR A 136 -0.31 6.97 10.37
C THR A 136 0.42 8.01 9.52
N ASP A 137 1.69 8.30 9.84
CA ASP A 137 2.47 9.29 9.09
C ASP A 137 2.71 8.83 7.65
N LYS A 138 3.00 7.54 7.45
CA LYS A 138 3.14 6.95 6.13
C LYS A 138 1.83 6.96 5.35
N LYS A 139 0.69 6.70 6.01
CA LYS A 139 -0.63 6.79 5.38
C LYS A 139 -0.90 8.17 4.81
N LEU A 140 -0.61 9.23 5.59
CA LEU A 140 -0.75 10.61 5.14
C LEU A 140 0.19 10.93 3.95
N PHE A 141 1.41 10.43 4.00
CA PHE A 141 2.39 10.61 2.93
C PHE A 141 1.93 9.98 1.61
N ILE A 142 1.24 8.84 1.70
CA ILE A 142 0.73 8.09 0.56
C ILE A 142 -0.53 8.75 -0.01
N SER A 143 -1.45 9.20 0.82
CA SER A 143 -2.72 9.78 0.36
C SER A 143 -2.55 11.16 -0.30
N SER A 144 -1.63 11.99 0.21
CA SER A 144 -1.43 13.37 -0.27
C SER A 144 -1.19 13.51 -1.78
N PRO A 145 -0.38 12.69 -2.48
CA PRO A 145 -0.25 12.78 -3.93
C PRO A 145 -1.54 12.47 -4.69
N PHE A 146 -2.40 11.59 -4.16
CA PHE A 146 -3.71 11.31 -4.76
C PHE A 146 -4.65 12.49 -4.63
N GLU A 147 -4.70 13.13 -3.45
CA GLU A 147 -5.47 14.38 -3.25
C GLU A 147 -5.04 15.46 -4.25
N LYS A 148 -3.72 15.66 -4.39
CA LYS A 148 -3.15 16.60 -5.37
C LYS A 148 -3.42 16.20 -6.81
N GLY A 149 -3.62 14.91 -7.08
CA GLY A 149 -4.05 14.37 -8.37
C GLY A 149 -5.53 14.55 -8.66
N GLY A 150 -6.30 15.10 -7.73
CA GLY A 150 -7.72 15.39 -7.89
C GLY A 150 -8.67 14.29 -7.42
N PHE A 151 -8.18 13.26 -6.73
CA PHE A 151 -9.03 12.25 -6.10
C PHE A 151 -9.71 12.85 -4.88
N GLN A 152 -11.05 12.89 -4.87
CA GLN A 152 -11.83 13.50 -3.81
C GLN A 152 -12.51 12.48 -2.90
N ASN A 153 -12.77 11.30 -3.42
CA ASN A 153 -13.56 10.27 -2.75
C ASN A 153 -12.64 9.14 -2.29
N MET A 154 -11.90 9.38 -1.21
CA MET A 154 -10.90 8.47 -0.68
C MET A 154 -11.28 7.98 0.71
N CYS A 155 -11.06 6.69 0.96
CA CYS A 155 -11.13 6.10 2.29
C CYS A 155 -9.98 5.13 2.52
N SER A 156 -9.72 4.80 3.77
CA SER A 156 -8.69 3.82 4.14
C SER A 156 -9.25 2.76 5.08
N ILE A 157 -8.85 1.53 4.84
CA ILE A 157 -9.21 0.36 5.65
C ILE A 157 -7.91 -0.38 5.97
N SER A 158 -7.73 -0.84 7.21
CA SER A 158 -6.63 -1.74 7.54
C SER A 158 -6.97 -3.18 7.18
N TYR A 159 -5.96 -4.00 6.92
CA TYR A 159 -6.16 -5.45 6.74
C TYR A 159 -6.89 -6.08 7.90
N CYS A 160 -6.58 -5.66 9.12
CA CYS A 160 -7.21 -6.18 10.32
C CYS A 160 -8.69 -5.82 10.38
N GLN A 161 -9.05 -4.59 10.05
CA GLN A 161 -10.46 -4.17 9.96
C GLN A 161 -11.23 -4.96 8.91
N LEU A 162 -10.58 -5.32 7.80
CA LEU A 162 -11.20 -6.12 6.75
C LEU A 162 -11.42 -7.58 7.18
N LEU A 163 -10.44 -8.17 7.89
CA LEU A 163 -10.47 -9.57 8.30
C LEU A 163 -11.32 -9.81 9.55
N LEU A 164 -11.43 -8.82 10.43
CA LEU A 164 -12.13 -8.96 11.70
C LEU A 164 -13.57 -9.48 11.56
N PRO A 165 -14.43 -8.96 10.65
CA PRO A 165 -15.77 -9.51 10.46
C PRO A 165 -15.77 -10.99 10.11
N VAL A 166 -14.88 -11.40 9.18
CA VAL A 166 -14.80 -12.79 8.71
C VAL A 166 -14.40 -13.73 9.85
N VAL A 167 -13.42 -13.31 10.65
CA VAL A 167 -12.98 -14.08 11.83
C VAL A 167 -14.10 -14.17 12.86
N MET A 168 -14.75 -13.04 13.19
CA MET A 168 -15.82 -13.01 14.18
C MET A 168 -17.03 -13.83 13.75
N GLU A 169 -17.40 -13.85 12.49
CA GLU A 169 -18.47 -14.67 11.95
C GLU A 169 -18.16 -16.17 12.01
N SER A 170 -16.89 -16.55 11.87
CA SER A 170 -16.45 -17.95 11.96
C SER A 170 -16.45 -18.52 13.38
N LEU A 171 -16.48 -17.65 14.40
CA LEU A 171 -16.49 -18.07 15.80
C LEU A 171 -17.91 -18.35 16.30
N PRO A 172 -18.09 -19.41 17.13
CA PRO A 172 -19.35 -19.62 17.83
C PRO A 172 -19.72 -18.38 18.67
N GLU A 173 -21.01 -18.06 18.75
CA GLU A 173 -21.50 -16.86 19.42
C GLU A 173 -20.97 -16.70 20.86
N LYS A 174 -20.88 -17.83 21.59
CA LYS A 174 -20.34 -17.86 22.97
C LYS A 174 -18.84 -17.53 23.06
N GLN A 175 -18.11 -17.56 21.95
CA GLN A 175 -16.67 -17.27 21.88
C GLN A 175 -16.39 -15.88 21.32
N ARG A 176 -17.42 -15.14 20.94
CA ARG A 176 -17.27 -13.77 20.42
C ARG A 176 -16.96 -12.84 21.59
N ALA A 177 -15.73 -12.38 21.64
CA ALA A 177 -15.28 -11.42 22.64
C ALA A 177 -15.69 -9.99 22.26
N LYS A 178 -15.71 -9.08 23.23
CA LYS A 178 -15.94 -7.65 22.98
C LYS A 178 -14.73 -6.96 22.38
N VAL A 179 -13.55 -7.48 22.63
CA VAL A 179 -12.27 -6.95 22.14
C VAL A 179 -11.55 -8.02 21.35
N ALA A 180 -11.15 -7.70 20.14
CA ALA A 180 -10.32 -8.56 19.31
C ALA A 180 -8.88 -8.05 19.30
N ILE A 181 -7.93 -8.95 19.47
CA ILE A 181 -6.51 -8.66 19.33
C ILE A 181 -6.01 -9.34 18.08
N MET A 182 -5.59 -8.53 17.10
CA MET A 182 -4.96 -9.01 15.89
C MET A 182 -3.45 -9.00 16.06
N VAL A 183 -2.84 -10.15 15.87
CA VAL A 183 -1.38 -10.30 15.96
C VAL A 183 -0.85 -10.55 14.55
N SER A 184 0.05 -9.70 14.10
CA SER A 184 0.76 -9.90 12.85
C SER A 184 2.27 -9.95 13.06
N VAL A 185 2.95 -10.70 12.21
CA VAL A 185 4.40 -10.85 12.23
C VAL A 185 4.96 -10.12 11.02
N ASP A 186 5.79 -9.12 11.26
CA ASP A 186 6.53 -8.40 10.21
C ASP A 186 8.02 -8.68 10.39
N LYS A 187 8.58 -9.53 9.54
CA LYS A 187 9.98 -10.02 9.63
C LYS A 187 10.26 -10.63 11.00
N ASN A 188 10.87 -9.84 11.88
CA ASN A 188 11.25 -10.25 13.24
C ASN A 188 10.41 -9.58 14.33
N ASP A 189 9.49 -8.71 13.95
CA ASP A 189 8.69 -7.93 14.90
C ASP A 189 7.29 -8.50 15.02
N LEU A 190 6.69 -8.37 16.19
CA LEU A 190 5.27 -8.57 16.41
C LEU A 190 4.55 -7.23 16.39
N LEU A 191 3.44 -7.18 15.70
CA LEU A 191 2.53 -6.04 15.73
C LEU A 191 1.20 -6.48 16.36
N LEU A 192 0.84 -5.84 17.47
CA LEU A 192 -0.42 -6.06 18.17
C LEU A 192 -1.38 -4.91 17.86
N GLN A 193 -2.58 -5.24 17.44
CA GLN A 193 -3.64 -4.27 17.18
C GLN A 193 -4.90 -4.69 17.92
N PHE A 194 -5.55 -3.72 18.54
CA PHE A 194 -6.71 -3.93 19.39
C PHE A 194 -7.92 -3.29 18.75
N TYR A 195 -9.00 -4.04 18.61
CA TYR A 195 -10.23 -3.60 17.98
C TYR A 195 -11.44 -3.85 18.88
N ASP A 196 -12.37 -2.93 18.86
CA ASP A 196 -13.73 -3.22 19.30
C ASP A 196 -14.35 -4.21 18.31
N ALA A 197 -14.83 -5.34 18.82
CA ALA A 197 -15.34 -6.42 17.98
C ALA A 197 -16.70 -6.09 17.35
N GLU A 198 -17.46 -5.16 17.92
CA GLU A 198 -18.78 -4.72 17.45
C GLU A 198 -18.63 -3.59 16.42
N THR A 199 -17.96 -2.51 16.80
CA THR A 199 -17.79 -1.33 15.93
C THR A 199 -16.68 -1.52 14.89
N LYS A 200 -15.74 -2.46 15.12
CA LYS A 200 -14.55 -2.74 14.29
C LYS A 200 -13.57 -1.57 14.26
N GLU A 201 -13.69 -0.65 15.18
CA GLU A 201 -12.79 0.47 15.33
C GLU A 201 -11.56 0.09 16.14
N SER A 202 -10.44 0.70 15.82
CA SER A 202 -9.21 0.54 16.61
C SER A 202 -9.37 1.21 17.96
N LEU A 203 -9.10 0.47 19.04
CA LEU A 203 -9.21 0.98 20.40
C LEU A 203 -7.99 1.78 20.84
N MET A 204 -6.85 1.54 20.21
CA MET A 204 -5.58 2.21 20.52
C MET A 204 -4.60 2.07 19.36
N ASP A 205 -3.51 2.83 19.41
CA ASP A 205 -2.41 2.68 18.48
C ASP A 205 -1.81 1.27 18.55
N SER A 206 -1.28 0.82 17.41
CA SER A 206 -0.62 -0.49 17.35
C SER A 206 0.63 -0.53 18.22
N ILE A 207 0.84 -1.64 18.92
CA ILE A 207 2.04 -1.91 19.70
C ILE A 207 2.98 -2.78 18.88
N ARG A 208 4.18 -2.28 18.64
CA ARG A 208 5.26 -3.05 18.02
C ARG A 208 6.21 -3.59 19.08
N ILE A 209 6.48 -4.90 19.02
CA ILE A 209 7.44 -5.58 19.89
C ILE A 209 8.56 -6.09 18.99
N GLU A 210 9.71 -5.44 19.08
CA GLU A 210 10.86 -5.72 18.24
C GLU A 210 11.52 -7.06 18.58
N GLY A 211 11.99 -7.78 17.55
CA GLY A 211 12.77 -9.00 17.70
C GLY A 211 12.01 -10.26 18.11
N GLN A 212 10.69 -10.15 18.36
CA GLN A 212 9.89 -11.31 18.81
C GLN A 212 9.27 -12.11 17.65
N GLY A 213 9.20 -11.53 16.48
CA GLY A 213 8.61 -12.18 15.29
C GLY A 213 9.42 -13.35 14.73
N SER A 214 10.68 -13.49 15.15
CA SER A 214 11.54 -14.61 14.76
C SER A 214 11.36 -15.88 15.63
N ASP A 215 10.59 -15.81 16.72
CA ASP A 215 10.35 -16.96 17.58
C ASP A 215 9.63 -18.07 16.81
N PRO A 216 10.23 -19.27 16.70
CA PRO A 216 9.64 -20.38 15.95
C PRO A 216 8.24 -20.79 16.44
N ARG A 217 7.92 -20.53 17.72
CA ARG A 217 6.63 -20.84 18.35
C ARG A 217 5.49 -19.97 17.83
N LEU A 218 5.80 -18.83 17.19
CA LEU A 218 4.81 -17.92 16.62
C LEU A 218 4.53 -18.20 15.14
N LYS A 219 5.25 -19.18 14.55
CA LYS A 219 5.10 -19.56 13.13
C LYS A 219 4.27 -20.84 12.94
N GLN A 220 3.62 -21.32 14.00
CA GLN A 220 2.68 -22.46 13.95
C GLN A 220 1.20 -21.92 13.89
#